data_7c745491f6625256f2d63f1d9f23da4e
#
_entry.id   7c745491f6625256f2d63f1d9f23da4e
#
_cell.length_a   1.000
_cell.length_b   1.000
_cell.length_c   1.000
_cell.angle_alpha   90.00
_cell.angle_beta   90.00
_cell.angle_gamma   90.00
#
_symmetry.space_group_name_H-M   'P 1'
#
loop_
_entity.id
_entity.type
_entity.pdbx_description
1 polymer ?
#
loop_
_entity_poly.entity_id
_entity_poly.type
_entity_poly.pdbx_seq_one_letter_code
_entity_poly.pdbx_strand_id
1 'polypeptide(L)'
;MLTAAGLTLLAGLVALTLVRPGPLLVRGARPELRHALSGLRDRAPRLANLGYFGHMWELYALWTWLPAFLVAQRGWELGAGGVSAVTFATVGVAGLVGALVGGWAADRWGRAPAASGAMLVSGACCLLSPLVFDVPAVVLAVFLAVWGATVVADSGVFSTALSETADQRFVGTALTVQTAVGFTLTVATIQALPAVAEAVGWQYAFWLLAPGPLLGAVAMRRFGSVVAADR
;
A
#
# COMPACT_ATOMS: atom_id res chain seq x y z
N MET A 1 17.20 15.40 6.96
CA MET A 1 17.45 14.22 7.83
C MET A 1 17.40 14.54 9.33
N LEU A 2 18.11 15.54 9.84
CA LEU A 2 18.11 15.87 11.28
C LEU A 2 16.73 16.25 11.85
N THR A 3 15.92 16.97 11.09
CA THR A 3 14.54 17.33 11.48
C THR A 3 13.64 16.09 11.63
N ALA A 4 13.72 15.16 10.68
CA ALA A 4 12.95 13.91 10.75
C ALA A 4 13.38 13.05 11.95
N ALA A 5 14.70 12.93 12.19
CA ALA A 5 15.23 12.23 13.36
C ALA A 5 14.77 12.88 14.69
N GLY A 6 14.81 14.22 14.76
CA GLY A 6 14.33 14.96 15.92
C GLY A 6 12.84 14.74 16.21
N LEU A 7 11.99 14.76 15.16
CA LEU A 7 10.56 14.49 15.30
C LEU A 7 10.30 13.04 15.74
N THR A 8 11.06 12.07 15.22
CA THR A 8 10.93 10.67 15.62
C THR A 8 11.32 10.46 17.08
N LEU A 9 12.40 11.08 17.54
CA LEU A 9 12.81 11.04 18.95
C LEU A 9 11.75 11.67 19.87
N LEU A 10 11.21 12.83 19.46
CA LEU A 10 10.14 13.49 20.21
C LEU A 10 8.89 12.60 20.30
N ALA A 11 8.46 12.01 19.18
CA ALA A 11 7.33 11.09 19.14
C ALA A 11 7.57 9.86 20.04
N GLY A 12 8.79 9.31 20.03
CA GLY A 12 9.20 8.22 20.92
C GLY A 12 9.12 8.61 22.39
N LEU A 13 9.60 9.79 22.74
CA LEU A 13 9.53 10.32 24.12
C LEU A 13 8.09 10.53 24.57
N VAL A 14 7.24 11.11 23.71
CA VAL A 14 5.80 11.27 23.97
C VAL A 14 5.13 9.91 24.18
N ALA A 15 5.44 8.91 23.36
CA ALA A 15 4.89 7.57 23.51
C ALA A 15 5.30 6.92 24.84
N LEU A 16 6.56 7.04 25.22
CA LEU A 16 7.07 6.47 26.48
C LEU A 16 6.49 7.13 27.74
N THR A 17 6.16 8.42 27.66
CA THR A 17 5.69 9.19 28.83
C THR A 17 4.17 9.26 28.96
N LEU A 18 3.45 9.33 27.83
CA LEU A 18 1.99 9.58 27.81
C LEU A 18 1.16 8.36 27.43
N VAL A 19 1.72 7.39 26.69
CA VAL A 19 0.96 6.20 26.29
C VAL A 19 0.93 5.19 27.43
N ARG A 20 -0.27 4.91 27.93
CA ARG A 20 -0.51 3.87 28.95
C ARG A 20 -1.12 2.63 28.31
N PRO A 21 -0.77 1.42 28.80
CA PRO A 21 -1.42 0.19 28.37
C PRO A 21 -2.94 0.31 28.56
N GLY A 22 -3.71 0.04 27.51
CA GLY A 22 -5.18 0.05 27.59
C GLY A 22 -5.72 -1.17 28.35
N PRO A 23 -6.98 -1.10 28.83
CA PRO A 23 -7.60 -2.20 29.58
C PRO A 23 -7.82 -3.48 28.75
N LEU A 24 -7.76 -3.36 27.43
CA LEU A 24 -7.91 -4.48 26.49
C LEU A 24 -6.56 -5.09 26.07
N LEU A 25 -5.45 -4.68 26.71
CA LEU A 25 -4.14 -5.24 26.39
C LEU A 25 -4.08 -6.72 26.82
N VAL A 26 -4.17 -7.61 25.84
CA VAL A 26 -3.92 -9.04 26.05
C VAL A 26 -2.42 -9.28 25.93
N ARG A 27 -1.82 -9.94 26.92
CA ARG A 27 -0.43 -10.39 26.79
C ARG A 27 -0.36 -11.44 25.67
N GLY A 28 0.34 -11.11 24.58
CA GLY A 28 0.59 -12.04 23.48
C GLY A 28 1.32 -13.31 23.96
N ALA A 29 1.02 -14.43 23.36
CA ALA A 29 1.79 -15.65 23.55
C ALA A 29 3.24 -15.46 23.02
N ARG A 30 4.18 -16.25 23.51
CA ARG A 30 5.54 -16.24 22.98
C ARG A 30 5.49 -16.56 21.47
N PRO A 31 6.27 -15.85 20.65
CA PRO A 31 6.33 -16.14 19.20
C PRO A 31 6.77 -17.59 18.98
N GLU A 32 5.92 -18.38 18.30
CA GLU A 32 6.25 -19.75 17.89
C GLU A 32 6.20 -19.81 16.36
N LEU A 33 7.27 -20.29 15.74
CA LEU A 33 7.39 -20.39 14.28
C LEU A 33 6.23 -21.16 13.60
N ARG A 34 5.72 -22.20 14.27
CA ARG A 34 4.57 -22.97 13.75
C ARG A 34 3.30 -22.12 13.63
N HIS A 35 3.12 -21.11 14.52
CA HIS A 35 1.98 -20.21 14.50
C HIS A 35 2.22 -18.98 13.57
N ALA A 36 3.47 -18.71 13.19
CA ALA A 36 3.79 -17.67 12.23
C ALA A 36 3.10 -17.91 10.85
N LEU A 37 2.94 -19.16 10.47
CA LEU A 37 2.31 -19.57 9.21
C LEU A 37 0.79 -19.79 9.32
N SER A 38 0.19 -19.75 10.52
CA SER A 38 -1.26 -19.93 10.67
C SER A 38 -2.06 -18.88 9.92
N GLY A 39 -1.60 -17.62 9.94
CA GLY A 39 -2.19 -16.53 9.17
C GLY A 39 -2.16 -16.73 7.65
N LEU A 40 -1.38 -17.69 7.13
CA LEU A 40 -1.35 -18.07 5.71
C LEU A 40 -2.15 -19.34 5.44
N ARG A 41 -2.52 -20.12 6.47
CA ARG A 41 -3.29 -21.37 6.34
C ARG A 41 -4.79 -21.13 6.39
N ASP A 42 -5.25 -20.34 7.34
CA ASP A 42 -6.66 -20.04 7.52
C ASP A 42 -7.17 -19.15 6.38
N ARG A 43 -8.40 -19.40 5.93
CA ARG A 43 -8.93 -18.83 4.68
C ARG A 43 -9.04 -17.32 4.73
N ALA A 44 -9.64 -16.75 5.78
CA ALA A 44 -9.81 -15.31 5.88
C ALA A 44 -8.48 -14.57 6.08
N PRO A 45 -7.60 -14.91 7.05
CA PRO A 45 -6.28 -14.31 7.20
C PRO A 45 -5.41 -14.41 5.94
N ARG A 46 -5.45 -15.56 5.24
CA ARG A 46 -4.72 -15.75 3.97
C ARG A 46 -5.17 -14.77 2.90
N LEU A 47 -6.48 -14.54 2.76
CA LEU A 47 -7.03 -13.61 1.77
C LEU A 47 -6.68 -12.16 2.10
N ALA A 48 -6.68 -11.77 3.39
CA ALA A 48 -6.19 -10.47 3.85
C ALA A 48 -4.70 -10.28 3.53
N ASN A 49 -3.88 -11.32 3.75
CA ASN A 49 -2.45 -11.30 3.40
C ASN A 49 -2.22 -11.19 1.89
N LEU A 50 -2.98 -11.92 1.07
CA LEU A 50 -2.89 -11.80 -0.40
C LEU A 50 -3.28 -10.41 -0.89
N GLY A 51 -4.27 -9.76 -0.26
CA GLY A 51 -4.59 -8.35 -0.51
C GLY A 51 -3.40 -7.46 -0.20
N TYR A 52 -2.82 -7.60 0.99
CA TYR A 52 -1.65 -6.83 1.41
C TYR A 52 -0.43 -7.05 0.49
N PHE A 53 -0.17 -8.27 0.07
CA PHE A 53 0.95 -8.57 -0.83
C PHE A 53 0.75 -7.92 -2.21
N GLY A 54 -0.49 -7.89 -2.71
CA GLY A 54 -0.82 -7.17 -3.94
C GLY A 54 -0.60 -5.65 -3.81
N HIS A 55 -0.98 -5.06 -2.69
CA HIS A 55 -0.70 -3.66 -2.36
C HIS A 55 0.81 -3.39 -2.28
N MET A 56 1.58 -4.22 -1.57
CA MET A 56 3.02 -4.05 -1.42
C MET A 56 3.79 -4.26 -2.73
N TRP A 57 3.27 -5.07 -3.65
CA TRP A 57 3.82 -5.23 -4.99
C TRP A 57 3.89 -3.92 -5.77
N GLU A 58 2.90 -3.04 -5.57
CA GLU A 58 2.79 -1.76 -6.28
C GLU A 58 3.43 -0.59 -5.52
N LEU A 59 3.07 -0.41 -4.25
CA LEU A 59 3.24 0.83 -3.50
C LEU A 59 4.65 1.39 -3.54
N TYR A 60 5.63 0.64 -3.05
CA TYR A 60 7.00 1.14 -2.91
C TYR A 60 7.74 1.24 -4.24
N ALA A 61 7.40 0.41 -5.22
CA ALA A 61 7.96 0.51 -6.56
C ALA A 61 7.45 1.77 -7.26
N LEU A 62 6.15 2.09 -7.15
CA LEU A 62 5.60 3.35 -7.64
C LEU A 62 6.30 4.55 -6.97
N TRP A 63 6.40 4.56 -5.65
CA TRP A 63 7.04 5.68 -4.94
C TRP A 63 8.50 5.88 -5.33
N THR A 64 9.24 4.80 -5.50
CA THR A 64 10.65 4.84 -5.85
C THR A 64 10.87 5.35 -7.27
N TRP A 65 10.03 4.93 -8.23
CA TRP A 65 10.28 5.16 -9.64
C TRP A 65 9.40 6.23 -10.29
N LEU A 66 8.45 6.82 -9.55
CA LEU A 66 7.65 7.95 -10.02
C LEU A 66 8.52 9.13 -10.47
N PRO A 67 9.61 9.53 -9.76
CA PRO A 67 10.48 10.59 -10.25
C PRO A 67 11.09 10.28 -11.61
N ALA A 68 11.53 9.05 -11.85
CA ALA A 68 12.11 8.64 -13.13
C ALA A 68 11.07 8.66 -14.26
N PHE A 69 9.84 8.22 -13.98
CA PHE A 69 8.72 8.33 -14.91
C PHE A 69 8.43 9.80 -15.30
N LEU A 70 8.44 10.72 -14.32
CA LEU A 70 8.23 12.15 -14.57
C LEU A 70 9.36 12.77 -15.41
N VAL A 71 10.61 12.39 -15.17
CA VAL A 71 11.76 12.85 -15.94
C VAL A 71 11.75 12.32 -17.37
N ALA A 72 11.22 11.12 -17.59
CA ALA A 72 11.15 10.51 -18.91
C ALA A 72 10.08 11.13 -19.82
N GLN A 73 9.18 11.94 -19.30
CA GLN A 73 8.13 12.61 -20.07
C GLN A 73 8.71 13.72 -20.96
N ARG A 74 8.30 13.77 -22.21
CA ARG A 74 8.84 14.71 -23.22
C ARG A 74 8.23 16.11 -23.13
N GLY A 75 7.04 16.25 -22.56
CA GLY A 75 6.29 17.50 -22.48
C GLY A 75 6.50 18.32 -21.21
N TRP A 76 7.30 17.82 -20.28
CA TRP A 76 7.47 18.42 -18.95
C TRP A 76 8.95 18.76 -18.70
N GLU A 77 9.36 19.97 -18.99
CA GLU A 77 10.65 20.50 -18.54
C GLU A 77 10.60 20.84 -17.04
N LEU A 78 10.30 19.85 -16.21
CA LEU A 78 10.38 19.97 -14.76
C LEU A 78 11.85 19.93 -14.36
N GLY A 79 12.40 21.04 -13.88
CA GLY A 79 13.67 20.97 -13.13
C GLY A 79 13.53 20.06 -11.90
N ALA A 80 14.66 19.67 -11.30
CA ALA A 80 14.69 18.75 -10.14
C ALA A 80 13.73 19.15 -9.01
N GLY A 81 13.53 20.45 -8.76
CA GLY A 81 12.57 20.96 -7.79
C GLY A 81 11.11 20.66 -8.16
N GLY A 82 10.76 20.77 -9.43
CA GLY A 82 9.41 20.45 -9.91
C GLY A 82 9.08 18.97 -9.82
N VAL A 83 10.00 18.09 -10.21
CA VAL A 83 9.86 16.63 -10.06
C VAL A 83 9.65 16.26 -8.60
N SER A 84 10.45 16.84 -7.69
CA SER A 84 10.33 16.60 -6.25
C SER A 84 8.98 17.08 -5.71
N ALA A 85 8.51 18.26 -6.14
CA ALA A 85 7.22 18.81 -5.71
C ALA A 85 6.04 17.96 -6.17
N VAL A 86 6.03 17.52 -7.43
CA VAL A 86 4.98 16.63 -7.97
C VAL A 86 4.99 15.28 -7.26
N THR A 87 6.18 14.69 -7.08
CA THR A 87 6.32 13.42 -6.33
C THR A 87 5.79 13.57 -4.91
N PHE A 88 6.17 14.63 -4.20
CA PHE A 88 5.67 14.89 -2.85
C PHE A 88 4.15 15.10 -2.83
N ALA A 89 3.60 15.85 -3.78
CA ALA A 89 2.15 16.05 -3.88
C ALA A 89 1.41 14.73 -4.11
N THR A 90 1.95 13.84 -4.96
CA THR A 90 1.36 12.54 -5.27
C THR A 90 1.46 11.57 -4.09
N VAL A 91 2.67 11.38 -3.58
CA VAL A 91 2.95 10.36 -2.54
C VAL A 91 2.52 10.85 -1.16
N GLY A 92 2.84 12.11 -0.83
CA GLY A 92 2.57 12.69 0.49
C GLY A 92 1.15 13.22 0.62
N VAL A 93 0.80 14.23 -0.17
CA VAL A 93 -0.49 14.93 0.00
C VAL A 93 -1.66 14.07 -0.47
N ALA A 94 -1.62 13.56 -1.70
CA ALA A 94 -2.70 12.72 -2.20
C ALA A 94 -2.76 11.39 -1.43
N GLY A 95 -1.61 10.81 -1.05
CA GLY A 95 -1.56 9.62 -0.19
C GLY A 95 -2.20 9.84 1.18
N LEU A 96 -1.95 10.99 1.83
CA LEU A 96 -2.62 11.34 3.10
C LEU A 96 -4.14 11.41 2.94
N VAL A 97 -4.61 12.11 1.91
CA VAL A 97 -6.06 12.19 1.60
C VAL A 97 -6.61 10.79 1.35
N GLY A 98 -5.90 9.96 0.58
CA GLY A 98 -6.26 8.58 0.31
C GLY A 98 -6.38 7.74 1.57
N ALA A 99 -5.42 7.84 2.49
CA ALA A 99 -5.46 7.12 3.76
C ALA A 99 -6.68 7.50 4.62
N LEU A 100 -7.01 8.79 4.70
CA LEU A 100 -8.19 9.28 5.44
C LEU A 100 -9.50 8.82 4.80
N VAL A 101 -9.63 8.96 3.48
CA VAL A 101 -10.81 8.53 2.73
C VAL A 101 -10.97 7.02 2.76
N GLY A 102 -9.87 6.28 2.61
CA GLY A 102 -9.86 4.82 2.68
C GLY A 102 -10.25 4.28 4.05
N GLY A 103 -9.75 4.90 5.12
CA GLY A 103 -10.18 4.58 6.50
C GLY A 103 -11.68 4.81 6.70
N TRP A 104 -12.16 6.00 6.33
CA TRP A 104 -13.59 6.32 6.38
C TRP A 104 -14.44 5.35 5.55
N ALA A 105 -14.01 5.03 4.33
CA ALA A 105 -14.70 4.08 3.45
C ALA A 105 -14.74 2.66 4.06
N ALA A 106 -13.64 2.23 4.68
CA ALA A 106 -13.57 0.94 5.34
C ALA A 106 -14.49 0.84 6.56
N ASP A 107 -14.66 1.93 7.31
CA ASP A 107 -15.59 1.99 8.43
C ASP A 107 -17.06 2.06 7.96
N ARG A 108 -17.33 2.75 6.83
CA ARG A 108 -18.68 2.97 6.32
C ARG A 108 -19.23 1.79 5.51
N TRP A 109 -18.40 1.18 4.68
CA TRP A 109 -18.80 0.14 3.72
C TRP A 109 -18.19 -1.23 4.02
N GLY A 110 -17.25 -1.30 4.95
CA GLY A 110 -16.52 -2.50 5.32
C GLY A 110 -15.15 -2.64 4.63
N ARG A 111 -14.31 -3.49 5.21
CA ARG A 111 -12.91 -3.68 4.81
C ARG A 111 -12.75 -4.14 3.36
N ALA A 112 -13.55 -5.14 2.95
CA ALA A 112 -13.42 -5.76 1.64
C ALA A 112 -13.77 -4.82 0.48
N PRO A 113 -14.93 -4.13 0.45
CA PRO A 113 -15.26 -3.21 -0.64
C PRO A 113 -14.33 -1.99 -0.69
N ALA A 114 -13.92 -1.44 0.46
CA ALA A 114 -13.01 -0.30 0.50
C ALA A 114 -11.64 -0.66 -0.11
N ALA A 115 -10.99 -1.73 0.37
CA ALA A 115 -9.70 -2.15 -0.15
C ALA A 115 -9.80 -2.60 -1.62
N SER A 116 -10.78 -3.44 -1.99
CA SER A 116 -10.91 -3.88 -3.37
C SER A 116 -11.20 -2.73 -4.34
N GLY A 117 -11.96 -1.72 -3.92
CA GLY A 117 -12.22 -0.52 -4.72
C GLY A 117 -10.95 0.30 -4.96
N ALA A 118 -10.21 0.60 -3.91
CA ALA A 118 -8.94 1.31 -3.99
C ALA A 118 -7.93 0.59 -4.90
N MET A 119 -7.76 -0.72 -4.70
CA MET A 119 -6.87 -1.56 -5.51
C MET A 119 -7.27 -1.63 -6.98
N LEU A 120 -8.56 -1.68 -7.29
CA LEU A 120 -9.01 -1.68 -8.69
C LEU A 120 -8.68 -0.37 -9.39
N VAL A 121 -8.89 0.77 -8.71
CA VAL A 121 -8.56 2.08 -9.28
C VAL A 121 -7.04 2.22 -9.43
N SER A 122 -6.26 1.84 -8.41
CA SER A 122 -4.80 1.88 -8.48
C SER A 122 -4.25 0.97 -9.58
N GLY A 123 -4.72 -0.27 -9.68
CA GLY A 123 -4.35 -1.19 -10.76
C GLY A 123 -4.75 -0.70 -12.15
N ALA A 124 -5.90 -0.02 -12.26
CA ALA A 124 -6.28 0.65 -13.51
C ALA A 124 -5.31 1.79 -13.84
N CYS A 125 -4.86 2.58 -12.87
CA CYS A 125 -3.84 3.60 -13.07
C CYS A 125 -2.51 3.00 -13.59
N CYS A 126 -2.08 1.85 -13.07
CA CYS A 126 -0.92 1.14 -13.61
C CYS A 126 -1.08 0.83 -15.10
N LEU A 127 -2.25 0.31 -15.52
CA LEU A 127 -2.52 -0.04 -16.91
C LEU A 127 -2.69 1.19 -17.81
N LEU A 128 -3.24 2.27 -17.27
CA LEU A 128 -3.50 3.52 -18.01
C LEU A 128 -2.28 4.44 -18.06
N SER A 129 -1.18 4.12 -17.34
CA SER A 129 0.03 4.95 -17.32
C SER A 129 0.58 5.32 -18.70
N PRO A 130 0.53 4.46 -19.76
CA PRO A 130 0.98 4.84 -21.09
C PRO A 130 0.12 5.94 -21.75
N LEU A 131 -1.18 5.98 -21.43
CA LEU A 131 -2.11 6.95 -22.02
C LEU A 131 -1.93 8.36 -21.44
N VAL A 132 -1.31 8.46 -20.27
CA VAL A 132 -1.01 9.73 -19.60
C VAL A 132 0.46 10.12 -19.73
N PHE A 133 1.22 9.37 -20.51
CA PHE A 133 2.58 9.73 -20.87
C PHE A 133 2.51 10.83 -21.95
N ASP A 134 3.22 11.93 -21.76
CA ASP A 134 3.23 13.08 -22.66
C ASP A 134 1.88 13.84 -22.80
N VAL A 135 0.99 13.79 -21.81
CA VAL A 135 -0.23 14.60 -21.75
C VAL A 135 0.01 15.98 -21.11
N PRO A 136 -0.92 16.95 -21.27
CA PRO A 136 -0.84 18.23 -20.57
C PRO A 136 -0.71 18.05 -19.05
N ALA A 137 0.07 18.95 -18.44
CA ALA A 137 0.40 18.93 -17.01
C ALA A 137 -0.80 18.75 -16.07
N VAL A 138 -1.91 19.41 -16.36
CA VAL A 138 -3.13 19.33 -15.54
C VAL A 138 -3.73 17.93 -15.56
N VAL A 139 -3.75 17.27 -16.72
CA VAL A 139 -4.29 15.91 -16.87
C VAL A 139 -3.44 14.93 -16.09
N LEU A 140 -2.11 15.03 -16.22
CA LEU A 140 -1.18 14.19 -15.47
C LEU A 140 -1.30 14.45 -13.96
N ALA A 141 -1.39 15.70 -13.52
CA ALA A 141 -1.53 16.04 -12.10
C ALA A 141 -2.80 15.43 -11.48
N VAL A 142 -3.94 15.48 -12.18
CA VAL A 142 -5.19 14.86 -11.73
C VAL A 142 -5.03 13.34 -11.68
N PHE A 143 -4.45 12.74 -12.70
CA PHE A 143 -4.20 11.30 -12.74
C PHE A 143 -3.31 10.85 -11.58
N LEU A 144 -2.21 11.55 -11.33
CA LEU A 144 -1.28 11.26 -10.24
C LEU A 144 -1.92 11.49 -8.86
N ALA A 145 -2.80 12.48 -8.71
CA ALA A 145 -3.55 12.69 -7.48
C ALA A 145 -4.49 11.52 -7.18
N VAL A 146 -5.20 11.01 -8.19
CA VAL A 146 -6.05 9.82 -8.06
C VAL A 146 -5.22 8.59 -7.74
N TRP A 147 -4.13 8.37 -8.47
CA TRP A 147 -3.26 7.21 -8.25
C TRP A 147 -2.60 7.25 -6.88
N GLY A 148 -1.99 8.39 -6.50
CA GLY A 148 -1.36 8.57 -5.19
C GLY A 148 -2.33 8.40 -4.03
N ALA A 149 -3.58 8.86 -4.17
CA ALA A 149 -4.61 8.64 -3.17
C ALA A 149 -5.01 7.16 -3.07
N THR A 150 -5.28 6.52 -4.20
CA THR A 150 -5.83 5.15 -4.21
C THR A 150 -4.80 4.10 -3.83
N VAL A 151 -3.52 4.27 -4.21
CA VAL A 151 -2.45 3.35 -3.82
C VAL A 151 -2.18 3.31 -2.31
N VAL A 152 -2.58 4.34 -1.57
CA VAL A 152 -2.41 4.42 -0.10
C VAL A 152 -3.71 4.11 0.65
N ALA A 153 -4.88 4.32 0.00
CA ALA A 153 -6.19 4.26 0.65
C ALA A 153 -6.48 2.94 1.39
N ASP A 154 -5.92 1.84 0.94
CA ASP A 154 -6.11 0.49 1.50
C ASP A 154 -5.04 0.08 2.51
N SER A 155 -3.97 0.86 2.70
CA SER A 155 -2.81 0.50 3.52
C SER A 155 -3.16 0.05 4.95
N GLY A 156 -4.05 0.75 5.64
CA GLY A 156 -4.49 0.41 6.99
C GLY A 156 -5.51 -0.72 7.06
N VAL A 157 -6.18 -1.01 5.95
CA VAL A 157 -7.29 -1.96 5.90
C VAL A 157 -6.81 -3.40 6.06
N PHE A 158 -5.68 -3.76 5.46
CA PHE A 158 -5.17 -5.13 5.47
C PHE A 158 -4.72 -5.58 6.86
N SER A 159 -4.00 -4.73 7.59
CA SER A 159 -3.57 -5.03 8.97
C SER A 159 -4.77 -5.16 9.91
N THR A 160 -5.79 -4.33 9.71
CA THR A 160 -7.05 -4.42 10.47
C THR A 160 -7.78 -5.72 10.12
N ALA A 161 -7.96 -6.04 8.83
CA ALA A 161 -8.62 -7.27 8.38
C ALA A 161 -7.91 -8.54 8.91
N LEU A 162 -6.57 -8.54 8.91
CA LEU A 162 -5.79 -9.63 9.49
C LEU A 162 -5.98 -9.71 11.00
N SER A 163 -5.95 -8.57 11.71
CA SER A 163 -6.11 -8.52 13.16
C SER A 163 -7.50 -8.99 13.62
N GLU A 164 -8.54 -8.72 12.84
CA GLU A 164 -9.92 -9.12 13.13
C GLU A 164 -10.17 -10.62 12.88
N THR A 165 -9.38 -11.28 12.04
CA THR A 165 -9.61 -12.66 11.60
C THR A 165 -8.56 -13.67 12.05
N ALA A 166 -7.39 -13.22 12.50
CA ALA A 166 -6.33 -14.07 13.02
C ALA A 166 -6.60 -14.47 14.49
N ASP A 167 -5.97 -15.57 14.95
CA ASP A 167 -5.98 -15.95 16.37
C ASP A 167 -5.38 -14.80 17.21
N GLN A 168 -6.20 -14.26 18.13
CA GLN A 168 -5.84 -13.10 18.94
C GLN A 168 -4.58 -13.32 19.79
N ARG A 169 -4.24 -14.58 20.12
CA ARG A 169 -3.03 -14.92 20.86
C ARG A 169 -1.76 -14.71 20.03
N PHE A 170 -1.85 -14.79 18.71
CA PHE A 170 -0.73 -14.75 17.78
C PHE A 170 -0.85 -13.62 16.74
N VAL A 171 -1.78 -12.69 16.91
CA VAL A 171 -2.01 -11.59 15.96
C VAL A 171 -0.76 -10.76 15.68
N GLY A 172 0.05 -10.49 16.71
CA GLY A 172 1.33 -9.77 16.53
C GLY A 172 2.32 -10.54 15.63
N THR A 173 2.39 -11.87 15.79
CA THR A 173 3.22 -12.73 14.95
C THR A 173 2.70 -12.74 13.49
N ALA A 174 1.38 -12.82 13.30
CA ALA A 174 0.77 -12.79 11.97
C ALA A 174 1.05 -11.46 11.26
N LEU A 175 0.90 -10.31 11.93
CA LEU A 175 1.24 -9.00 11.41
C LEU A 175 2.73 -8.85 11.06
N THR A 176 3.60 -9.40 11.89
CA THR A 176 5.05 -9.39 11.60
C THR A 176 5.37 -10.17 10.34
N VAL A 177 4.79 -11.36 10.17
CA VAL A 177 4.98 -12.17 8.96
C VAL A 177 4.40 -11.46 7.74
N GLN A 178 3.18 -10.92 7.83
CA GLN A 178 2.58 -10.11 6.78
C GLN A 178 3.53 -9.01 6.32
N THR A 179 4.03 -8.22 7.26
CA THR A 179 4.92 -7.10 6.97
C THR A 179 6.25 -7.57 6.37
N ALA A 180 6.88 -8.60 6.95
CA ALA A 180 8.16 -9.12 6.46
C ALA A 180 8.06 -9.64 5.00
N VAL A 181 7.02 -10.44 4.70
CA VAL A 181 6.79 -10.94 3.33
C VAL A 181 6.47 -9.78 2.38
N GLY A 182 5.62 -8.84 2.79
CA GLY A 182 5.28 -7.68 1.99
C GLY A 182 6.52 -6.84 1.60
N PHE A 183 7.37 -6.51 2.57
CA PHE A 183 8.61 -5.77 2.27
C PHE A 183 9.59 -6.58 1.41
N THR A 184 9.65 -7.89 1.56
CA THR A 184 10.45 -8.74 0.67
C THR A 184 9.96 -8.65 -0.78
N LEU A 185 8.65 -8.64 -1.00
CA LEU A 185 8.06 -8.46 -2.33
C LEU A 185 8.40 -7.09 -2.94
N THR A 186 8.46 -6.02 -2.13
CA THR A 186 8.83 -4.70 -2.62
C THR A 186 10.24 -4.65 -3.19
N VAL A 187 11.17 -5.41 -2.61
CA VAL A 187 12.54 -5.50 -3.14
C VAL A 187 12.52 -6.04 -4.57
N ALA A 188 11.75 -7.09 -4.82
CA ALA A 188 11.65 -7.68 -6.14
C ALA A 188 11.10 -6.69 -7.18
N THR A 189 10.01 -5.97 -6.87
CA THR A 189 9.39 -5.01 -7.81
C THR A 189 10.24 -3.77 -8.02
N ILE A 190 10.86 -3.23 -6.97
CA ILE A 190 11.77 -2.08 -7.08
C ILE A 190 12.95 -2.41 -7.98
N GLN A 191 13.53 -3.60 -7.85
CA GLN A 191 14.69 -4.02 -8.65
C GLN A 191 14.31 -4.41 -10.09
N ALA A 192 13.12 -4.96 -10.30
CA ALA A 192 12.69 -5.40 -11.63
C ALA A 192 12.25 -4.23 -12.53
N LEU A 193 11.68 -3.17 -11.98
CA LEU A 193 11.04 -2.12 -12.76
C LEU A 193 11.99 -1.37 -13.71
N PRO A 194 13.24 -1.03 -13.35
CA PRO A 194 14.18 -0.41 -14.28
C PRO A 194 14.49 -1.29 -15.49
N ALA A 195 14.68 -2.59 -15.31
CA ALA A 195 14.93 -3.50 -16.43
C ALA A 195 13.74 -3.57 -17.40
N VAL A 196 12.51 -3.50 -16.87
CA VAL A 196 11.30 -3.39 -17.71
C VAL A 196 11.28 -2.03 -18.43
N ALA A 197 11.61 -0.94 -17.74
CA ALA A 197 11.67 0.39 -18.33
C ALA A 197 12.72 0.49 -19.46
N GLU A 198 13.86 -0.17 -19.29
CA GLU A 198 14.88 -0.28 -20.35
C GLU A 198 14.39 -1.07 -21.57
N ALA A 199 13.62 -2.13 -21.34
CA ALA A 199 13.14 -3.00 -22.42
C ALA A 199 11.95 -2.42 -23.21
N VAL A 200 10.98 -1.77 -22.54
CA VAL A 200 9.72 -1.33 -23.17
C VAL A 200 9.46 0.17 -23.05
N GLY A 201 10.32 0.91 -22.38
CA GLY A 201 10.16 2.34 -22.10
C GLY A 201 9.39 2.63 -20.80
N TRP A 202 9.66 3.82 -20.22
CA TRP A 202 9.03 4.27 -18.98
C TRP A 202 7.50 4.34 -19.08
N GLN A 203 6.97 4.63 -20.23
CA GLN A 203 5.52 4.69 -20.48
C GLN A 203 4.81 3.37 -20.13
N TYR A 204 5.44 2.21 -20.35
CA TYR A 204 4.87 0.88 -20.08
C TYR A 204 5.42 0.22 -18.81
N ALA A 205 6.44 0.79 -18.18
CA ALA A 205 7.14 0.18 -17.05
C ALA A 205 6.20 -0.20 -15.90
N PHE A 206 5.22 0.64 -15.60
CA PHE A 206 4.27 0.41 -14.52
C PHE A 206 3.24 -0.69 -14.79
N TRP A 207 3.18 -1.25 -16.00
CA TRP A 207 2.38 -2.46 -16.27
C TRP A 207 2.86 -3.66 -15.44
N LEU A 208 4.15 -3.70 -15.09
CA LEU A 208 4.70 -4.69 -14.17
C LEU A 208 3.97 -4.70 -12.81
N LEU A 209 3.47 -3.55 -12.38
CA LEU A 209 2.84 -3.38 -11.08
C LEU A 209 1.35 -3.77 -11.07
N ALA A 210 0.67 -3.69 -12.21
CA ALA A 210 -0.77 -3.92 -12.32
C ALA A 210 -1.26 -5.28 -11.77
N PRO A 211 -0.55 -6.41 -11.95
CA PRO A 211 -1.00 -7.69 -11.41
C PRO A 211 -1.18 -7.69 -9.89
N GLY A 212 -0.34 -6.94 -9.16
CA GLY A 212 -0.42 -6.85 -7.70
C GLY A 212 -1.79 -6.40 -7.20
N PRO A 213 -2.18 -5.14 -7.43
CA PRO A 213 -3.47 -4.63 -6.97
C PRO A 213 -4.67 -5.35 -7.59
N LEU A 214 -4.59 -5.80 -8.86
CA LEU A 214 -5.71 -6.51 -9.48
C LEU A 214 -5.97 -7.88 -8.82
N LEU A 215 -4.92 -8.65 -8.55
CA LEU A 215 -5.04 -9.93 -7.83
C LEU A 215 -5.41 -9.71 -6.35
N GLY A 216 -4.85 -8.67 -5.73
CA GLY A 216 -5.19 -8.25 -4.38
C GLY A 216 -6.67 -7.86 -4.25
N ALA A 217 -7.23 -7.14 -5.22
CA ALA A 217 -8.65 -6.80 -5.25
C ALA A 217 -9.55 -8.05 -5.32
N VAL A 218 -9.16 -9.06 -6.10
CA VAL A 218 -9.86 -10.35 -6.14
C VAL A 218 -9.78 -11.05 -4.78
N ALA A 219 -8.61 -11.03 -4.13
CA ALA A 219 -8.44 -11.62 -2.80
C ALA A 219 -9.33 -10.92 -1.76
N MET A 220 -9.39 -9.59 -1.76
CA MET A 220 -10.23 -8.83 -0.83
C MET A 220 -11.73 -9.01 -1.07
N ARG A 221 -12.17 -9.14 -2.31
CA ARG A 221 -13.58 -9.51 -2.60
C ARG A 221 -13.93 -10.88 -2.03
N ARG A 222 -13.06 -11.88 -2.21
CA ARG A 222 -13.22 -13.22 -1.64
C ARG A 222 -13.17 -13.20 -0.11
N PHE A 223 -12.31 -12.35 0.48
CA PHE A 223 -12.26 -12.12 1.92
C PHE A 223 -13.63 -11.68 2.44
N GLY A 224 -14.25 -10.68 1.80
CA GLY A 224 -15.59 -10.21 2.16
C GLY A 224 -16.65 -11.32 2.14
N SER A 225 -16.62 -12.19 1.12
CA SER A 225 -17.55 -13.32 1.01
C SER A 225 -17.36 -14.36 2.13
N VAL A 226 -16.10 -14.62 2.53
CA VAL A 226 -15.79 -15.57 3.62
C VAL A 226 -16.27 -15.01 4.95
N VAL A 227 -15.91 -13.76 5.27
CA VAL A 227 -16.30 -13.12 6.54
C VAL A 227 -17.82 -12.96 6.65
N ALA A 228 -18.53 -12.75 5.54
CA ALA A 228 -19.99 -12.69 5.52
C ALA A 228 -20.67 -14.05 5.77
N ALA A 229 -20.04 -15.15 5.35
CA ALA A 229 -20.57 -16.50 5.55
C ALA A 229 -20.34 -17.04 6.98
N ASP A 230 -19.38 -16.47 7.71
CA ASP A 230 -19.04 -16.86 9.10
C ASP A 230 -19.84 -16.07 10.16
N ARG A 231 -20.71 -15.13 9.72
CA ARG A 231 -21.63 -14.34 10.58
C ARG A 231 -23.03 -14.93 10.60
#